data_cb66fa6724e012c71fad1d66b65b1ac7
#
_entry.id   cb66fa6724e012c71fad1d66b65b1ac7
#
_cell.length_a   1.000
_cell.length_b   1.000
_cell.length_c   1.000
_cell.angle_alpha   90.00
_cell.angle_beta   90.00
_cell.angle_gamma   90.00
#
_symmetry.space_group_name_H-M   'P 1'
#
loop_
_entity.id
_entity.type
_entity.pdbx_description
1 polymer ?
#
loop_
_entity_poly.entity_id
_entity_poly.type
_entity_poly.pdbx_seq_one_letter_code
_entity_poly.pdbx_strand_id
1 'polypeptide(L)'
;NLDDTILALSKQDGFTLDQKTADAEDRSKFMKAMAQATKKLKSEQIPQAIANRDSFVLDGTSASQNQTIKLVNQLEKEGYDVLMLYVYTDLETSLKRNQERFEKSGGKDRSLLPGAVLSTWKDVTKNFKPYQGLFGDNFISVANTGSSETMKDISNILKTYVDPFKVKDGREKTEKEIIRSRAQKDKLNKEVQDILQSDQVQNIINSSVSKEEAQNKINAFLK
;
A
#
# COMPACT_ATOMS: atom_id res chain seq x y z
N ASN A 1 -11.44 -2.51 5.37
CA ASN A 1 -11.22 -1.66 4.20
C ASN A 1 -11.71 -0.24 4.49
N LEU A 2 -10.92 0.78 4.14
CA LEU A 2 -11.29 2.19 4.32
C LEU A 2 -12.47 2.59 3.43
N ASP A 3 -12.52 2.08 2.21
CA ASP A 3 -13.54 2.46 1.22
C ASP A 3 -14.95 2.05 1.64
N ASP A 4 -15.12 0.90 2.31
CA ASP A 4 -16.42 0.48 2.85
C ASP A 4 -16.95 1.44 3.92
N THR A 5 -16.05 1.91 4.80
CA THR A 5 -16.41 2.90 5.82
C THR A 5 -16.79 4.25 5.20
N ILE A 6 -16.05 4.69 4.18
CA ILE A 6 -16.32 5.94 3.47
C ILE A 6 -17.66 5.87 2.73
N LEU A 7 -17.94 4.74 2.07
CA LEU A 7 -19.21 4.50 1.38
C LEU A 7 -20.40 4.52 2.37
N ALA A 8 -20.24 3.92 3.53
CA ALA A 8 -21.29 3.95 4.56
C ALA A 8 -21.55 5.39 5.04
N LEU A 9 -20.49 6.16 5.31
CA LEU A 9 -20.60 7.57 5.71
C LEU A 9 -21.17 8.45 4.60
N SER A 10 -20.84 8.20 3.33
CA SER A 10 -21.38 8.97 2.22
C SER A 10 -22.92 8.83 2.11
N LYS A 11 -23.44 7.63 2.38
CA LYS A 11 -24.88 7.38 2.42
C LYS A 11 -25.55 8.03 3.63
N GLN A 12 -24.87 8.03 4.77
CA GLN A 12 -25.38 8.61 6.02
C GLN A 12 -25.42 10.13 5.95
N ASP A 13 -24.35 10.76 5.50
CA ASP A 13 -24.13 12.22 5.56
C ASP A 13 -24.47 12.92 4.23
N GLY A 14 -24.89 12.15 3.21
CA GLY A 14 -25.41 12.67 1.94
C GLY A 14 -24.36 13.43 1.13
N PHE A 15 -23.18 12.85 0.87
CA PHE A 15 -22.16 13.47 0.00
C PHE A 15 -21.74 12.56 -1.16
N THR A 16 -21.28 13.18 -2.27
CA THR A 16 -20.82 12.41 -3.43
C THR A 16 -19.44 11.78 -3.23
N LEU A 17 -19.26 10.58 -3.75
CA LEU A 17 -17.97 9.92 -3.87
C LEU A 17 -17.17 10.37 -5.10
N ASP A 18 -17.82 11.07 -6.05
CA ASP A 18 -17.15 11.64 -7.22
C ASP A 18 -16.49 12.98 -6.88
N GLN A 19 -15.24 12.93 -6.47
CA GLN A 19 -14.50 14.13 -6.09
C GLN A 19 -14.16 15.05 -7.27
N LYS A 20 -14.38 14.62 -8.51
CA LYS A 20 -14.20 15.47 -9.69
C LYS A 20 -15.33 16.49 -9.81
N THR A 21 -16.56 16.08 -9.51
CA THR A 21 -17.77 16.90 -9.58
C THR A 21 -18.22 17.47 -8.24
N ALA A 22 -17.62 17.01 -7.13
CA ALA A 22 -17.95 17.45 -5.78
C ALA A 22 -17.76 18.96 -5.60
N ASP A 23 -18.69 19.60 -4.92
CA ASP A 23 -18.54 20.97 -4.46
C ASP A 23 -17.66 21.09 -3.19
N ALA A 24 -17.57 22.29 -2.62
CA ALA A 24 -16.73 22.51 -1.44
C ALA A 24 -17.27 21.80 -0.19
N GLU A 25 -18.60 21.72 -0.05
CA GLU A 25 -19.25 21.05 1.08
C GLU A 25 -19.04 19.53 1.01
N ASP A 26 -19.31 18.94 -0.13
CA ASP A 26 -19.10 17.51 -0.38
C ASP A 26 -17.63 17.10 -0.18
N ARG A 27 -16.67 17.89 -0.67
CA ARG A 27 -15.24 17.66 -0.41
C ARG A 27 -14.91 17.72 1.07
N SER A 28 -15.49 18.67 1.81
CA SER A 28 -15.29 18.76 3.26
C SER A 28 -15.84 17.52 3.98
N LYS A 29 -17.06 17.06 3.62
CA LYS A 29 -17.66 15.84 4.16
C LYS A 29 -16.82 14.61 3.82
N PHE A 30 -16.36 14.48 2.58
CA PHE A 30 -15.47 13.41 2.15
C PHE A 30 -14.15 13.37 2.95
N MET A 31 -13.50 14.51 3.17
CA MET A 31 -12.28 14.59 3.98
C MET A 31 -12.52 14.19 5.43
N LYS A 32 -13.66 14.57 6.03
CA LYS A 32 -14.05 14.12 7.36
C LYS A 32 -14.27 12.61 7.42
N ALA A 33 -14.96 12.04 6.43
CA ALA A 33 -15.18 10.61 6.32
C ALA A 33 -13.86 9.83 6.17
N MET A 34 -12.92 10.32 5.37
CA MET A 34 -11.57 9.77 5.25
C MET A 34 -10.83 9.78 6.60
N ALA A 35 -10.91 10.88 7.34
CA ALA A 35 -10.27 11.00 8.66
C ALA A 35 -10.91 10.02 9.66
N GLN A 36 -12.24 9.90 9.70
CA GLN A 36 -12.96 8.96 10.55
C GLN A 36 -12.61 7.50 10.22
N ALA A 37 -12.64 7.12 8.93
CA ALA A 37 -12.28 5.78 8.48
C ALA A 37 -10.84 5.43 8.88
N THR A 38 -9.90 6.36 8.67
CA THR A 38 -8.49 6.18 9.07
C THR A 38 -8.35 6.05 10.59
N LYS A 39 -9.07 6.86 11.36
CA LYS A 39 -9.06 6.76 12.81
C LYS A 39 -9.58 5.40 13.27
N LYS A 40 -10.74 4.96 12.76
CA LYS A 40 -11.33 3.66 13.09
C LYS A 40 -10.39 2.51 12.77
N LEU A 41 -9.73 2.53 11.59
CA LEU A 41 -8.76 1.51 11.24
C LEU A 41 -7.60 1.45 12.25
N LYS A 42 -7.00 2.61 12.56
CA LYS A 42 -5.78 2.69 13.38
C LYS A 42 -6.03 2.49 14.87
N SER A 43 -7.16 3.01 15.41
CA SER A 43 -7.42 2.99 16.86
C SER A 43 -8.31 1.84 17.31
N GLU A 44 -9.00 1.16 16.38
CA GLU A 44 -9.93 0.08 16.74
C GLU A 44 -9.58 -1.22 16.02
N GLN A 45 -9.61 -1.24 14.66
CA GLN A 45 -9.53 -2.48 13.91
C GLN A 45 -8.16 -3.15 13.98
N ILE A 46 -7.07 -2.39 13.80
CA ILE A 46 -5.71 -2.95 13.90
C ILE A 46 -5.41 -3.43 15.33
N PRO A 47 -5.65 -2.63 16.40
CA PRO A 47 -5.46 -3.10 17.78
C PRO A 47 -6.29 -4.33 18.12
N GLN A 48 -7.54 -4.40 17.65
CA GLN A 48 -8.38 -5.56 17.86
C GLN A 48 -7.85 -6.82 17.18
N ALA A 49 -7.43 -6.71 15.91
CA ALA A 49 -6.82 -7.82 15.18
C ALA A 49 -5.53 -8.31 15.86
N ILE A 50 -4.72 -7.39 16.39
CA ILE A 50 -3.51 -7.73 17.15
C ILE A 50 -3.88 -8.45 18.46
N ALA A 51 -4.86 -7.94 19.21
CA ALA A 51 -5.31 -8.54 20.46
C ALA A 51 -5.86 -9.97 20.27
N ASN A 52 -6.58 -10.18 19.16
CA ASN A 52 -7.13 -11.48 18.77
C ASN A 52 -6.10 -12.44 18.16
N ARG A 53 -4.89 -11.97 17.85
CA ARG A 53 -3.89 -12.72 17.07
C ARG A 53 -4.39 -13.11 15.67
N ASP A 54 -5.24 -12.28 15.08
CA ASP A 54 -5.78 -12.52 13.74
C ASP A 54 -4.71 -12.26 12.67
N SER A 55 -4.65 -13.11 11.64
CA SER A 55 -3.96 -12.77 10.39
C SER A 55 -4.84 -11.82 9.58
N PHE A 56 -4.27 -10.75 9.06
CA PHE A 56 -5.05 -9.75 8.32
C PHE A 56 -4.28 -9.14 7.14
N VAL A 57 -5.02 -8.62 6.19
CA VAL A 57 -4.50 -7.87 5.05
C VAL A 57 -4.88 -6.40 5.22
N LEU A 58 -3.89 -5.52 5.14
CA LEU A 58 -4.11 -4.07 5.08
C LEU A 58 -4.05 -3.63 3.61
N ASP A 59 -5.20 -3.26 3.07
CA ASP A 59 -5.28 -2.64 1.75
C ASP A 59 -5.01 -1.13 1.86
N GLY A 60 -4.03 -0.65 1.10
CA GLY A 60 -3.64 0.75 1.10
C GLY A 60 -2.53 1.04 0.12
N THR A 61 -2.25 2.31 -0.12
CA THR A 61 -1.23 2.76 -1.07
C THR A 61 0.19 2.70 -0.51
N SER A 62 0.34 2.66 0.80
CA SER A 62 1.65 2.78 1.47
C SER A 62 2.48 3.98 0.97
N ALA A 63 1.82 5.07 0.58
CA ALA A 63 2.48 6.27 0.05
C ALA A 63 3.36 6.97 1.11
N SER A 64 2.99 6.89 2.39
CA SER A 64 3.79 7.43 3.49
C SER A 64 4.76 6.39 4.03
N GLN A 65 6.02 6.46 3.61
CA GLN A 65 7.08 5.55 4.07
C GLN A 65 7.19 5.50 5.59
N ASN A 66 7.21 6.66 6.26
CA ASN A 66 7.32 6.72 7.72
C ASN A 66 6.18 6.04 8.45
N GLN A 67 4.94 6.16 7.95
CA GLN A 67 3.80 5.48 8.56
C GLN A 67 3.86 3.97 8.34
N THR A 68 4.26 3.53 7.15
CA THR A 68 4.44 2.11 6.83
C THR A 68 5.52 1.48 7.71
N ILE A 69 6.69 2.11 7.83
CA ILE A 69 7.78 1.63 8.70
C ILE A 69 7.33 1.52 10.17
N LYS A 70 6.62 2.55 10.68
CA LYS A 70 6.10 2.50 12.06
C LYS A 70 5.15 1.35 12.28
N LEU A 71 4.25 1.11 11.34
CA LEU A 71 3.29 0.00 11.43
C LEU A 71 3.98 -1.36 11.34
N VAL A 72 4.92 -1.54 10.41
CA VAL A 72 5.71 -2.77 10.30
C VAL A 72 6.46 -3.05 11.60
N ASN A 73 7.15 -2.05 12.15
CA ASN A 73 7.86 -2.17 13.41
C ASN A 73 6.95 -2.55 14.58
N GLN A 74 5.74 -1.99 14.62
CA GLN A 74 4.73 -2.35 15.63
C GLN A 74 4.31 -3.81 15.47
N LEU A 75 3.93 -4.23 14.26
CA LEU A 75 3.46 -5.60 14.01
C LEU A 75 4.54 -6.64 14.29
N GLU A 76 5.78 -6.38 13.87
CA GLU A 76 6.90 -7.28 14.16
C GLU A 76 7.21 -7.37 15.67
N LYS A 77 7.09 -6.27 16.40
CA LYS A 77 7.23 -6.26 17.88
C LYS A 77 6.16 -7.14 18.53
N GLU A 78 4.96 -7.18 17.97
CA GLU A 78 3.86 -8.04 18.41
C GLU A 78 3.99 -9.50 17.89
N GLY A 79 5.07 -9.84 17.17
CA GLY A 79 5.36 -11.19 16.70
C GLY A 79 4.74 -11.55 15.36
N TYR A 80 4.24 -10.58 14.59
CA TYR A 80 3.75 -10.83 13.24
C TYR A 80 4.89 -10.96 12.23
N ASP A 81 4.74 -11.88 11.29
CA ASP A 81 5.48 -11.87 10.04
C ASP A 81 4.77 -10.92 9.07
N VAL A 82 5.48 -9.88 8.62
CA VAL A 82 4.91 -8.86 7.74
C VAL A 82 5.41 -9.04 6.32
N LEU A 83 4.47 -9.11 5.37
CA LEU A 83 4.71 -9.21 3.94
C LEU A 83 4.20 -7.96 3.23
N MET A 84 4.95 -7.48 2.24
CA MET A 84 4.51 -6.44 1.33
C MET A 84 4.18 -7.06 -0.03
N LEU A 85 2.89 -7.05 -0.40
CA LEU A 85 2.47 -7.27 -1.78
C LEU A 85 2.33 -5.91 -2.47
N TYR A 86 3.33 -5.56 -3.26
CA TYR A 86 3.40 -4.28 -3.95
C TYR A 86 2.83 -4.40 -5.36
N VAL A 87 1.58 -3.95 -5.52
CA VAL A 87 0.88 -3.98 -6.80
C VAL A 87 1.05 -2.63 -7.49
N TYR A 88 1.69 -2.63 -8.67
CA TYR A 88 2.00 -1.39 -9.39
C TYR A 88 1.40 -1.34 -10.80
N THR A 89 1.20 -0.14 -11.29
CA THR A 89 0.80 0.13 -12.68
C THR A 89 1.36 1.48 -13.13
N ASP A 90 1.31 1.77 -14.43
CA ASP A 90 1.70 3.07 -14.96
C ASP A 90 0.70 4.17 -14.58
N LEU A 91 1.14 5.42 -14.67
CA LEU A 91 0.33 6.59 -14.31
C LEU A 91 -0.92 6.73 -15.17
N GLU A 92 -0.82 6.42 -16.48
CA GLU A 92 -1.94 6.53 -17.41
C GLU A 92 -3.06 5.57 -17.05
N THR A 93 -2.68 4.31 -16.81
CA THR A 93 -3.60 3.29 -16.32
C THR A 93 -4.23 3.69 -14.99
N SER A 94 -3.44 4.25 -14.05
CA SER A 94 -3.95 4.73 -12.77
C SER A 94 -4.98 5.85 -12.94
N LEU A 95 -4.71 6.83 -13.80
CA LEU A 95 -5.62 7.93 -14.12
C LEU A 95 -6.89 7.43 -14.81
N LYS A 96 -6.74 6.55 -15.81
CA LYS A 96 -7.86 5.95 -16.52
C LYS A 96 -8.78 5.16 -15.57
N ARG A 97 -8.19 4.26 -14.74
CA ARG A 97 -8.96 3.47 -13.78
C ARG A 97 -9.67 4.34 -12.74
N ASN A 98 -9.01 5.41 -12.27
CA ASN A 98 -9.65 6.36 -11.36
C ASN A 98 -10.86 7.06 -12.02
N GLN A 99 -10.78 7.37 -13.31
CA GLN A 99 -11.88 7.98 -14.04
C GLN A 99 -13.08 7.02 -14.21
N GLU A 100 -12.77 5.75 -14.57
CA GLU A 100 -13.78 4.73 -14.82
C GLU A 100 -14.39 4.13 -13.54
N ARG A 101 -13.67 4.22 -12.42
CA ARG A 101 -14.00 3.54 -11.16
C ARG A 101 -15.41 3.90 -10.66
N PHE A 102 -15.71 5.18 -10.56
CA PHE A 102 -17.02 5.65 -10.11
C PHE A 102 -18.15 5.18 -11.02
N GLU A 103 -17.97 5.31 -12.34
CA GLU A 103 -18.96 4.92 -13.35
C GLU A 103 -19.20 3.40 -13.33
N LYS A 104 -18.14 2.60 -13.41
CA LYS A 104 -18.24 1.12 -13.43
C LYS A 104 -18.83 0.53 -12.16
N SER A 105 -18.63 1.19 -11.02
CA SER A 105 -19.20 0.74 -9.75
C SER A 105 -20.64 1.15 -9.52
N GLY A 106 -21.26 1.91 -10.45
CA GLY A 106 -22.57 2.51 -10.26
C GLY A 106 -22.61 3.50 -9.08
N GLY A 107 -21.55 4.28 -8.90
CA GLY A 107 -21.42 5.28 -7.84
C GLY A 107 -21.04 4.74 -6.45
N LYS A 108 -20.67 3.46 -6.34
CA LYS A 108 -20.32 2.83 -5.06
C LYS A 108 -18.84 2.97 -4.71
N ASP A 109 -18.01 3.35 -5.67
CA ASP A 109 -16.58 3.59 -5.46
C ASP A 109 -16.25 5.07 -5.71
N ARG A 110 -15.14 5.55 -5.17
CA ARG A 110 -14.75 6.95 -5.28
C ARG A 110 -13.96 7.23 -6.55
N SER A 111 -14.10 8.43 -7.10
CA SER A 111 -13.13 9.01 -8.01
C SER A 111 -12.35 10.12 -7.28
N LEU A 112 -11.06 10.21 -7.56
CA LEU A 112 -10.18 11.23 -6.99
C LEU A 112 -9.83 12.29 -8.04
N LEU A 113 -9.45 13.47 -7.58
CA LEU A 113 -8.88 14.49 -8.45
C LEU A 113 -7.60 13.96 -9.11
N PRO A 114 -7.37 14.21 -10.41
CA PRO A 114 -6.18 13.73 -11.13
C PRO A 114 -4.86 14.12 -10.45
N GLY A 115 -4.79 15.32 -9.86
CA GLY A 115 -3.63 15.77 -9.09
C GLY A 115 -3.35 14.91 -7.85
N ALA A 116 -4.39 14.44 -7.16
CA ALA A 116 -4.24 13.54 -6.01
C ALA A 116 -3.73 12.15 -6.45
N VAL A 117 -4.24 11.63 -7.59
CA VAL A 117 -3.75 10.38 -8.17
C VAL A 117 -2.27 10.50 -8.55
N LEU A 118 -1.89 11.58 -9.23
CA LEU A 118 -0.50 11.84 -9.61
C LEU A 118 0.43 11.93 -8.40
N SER A 119 0.04 12.68 -7.37
CA SER A 119 0.83 12.81 -6.13
C SER A 119 1.02 11.45 -5.46
N THR A 120 -0.06 10.70 -5.27
CA THR A 120 0.00 9.36 -4.65
C THR A 120 0.85 8.41 -5.50
N TRP A 121 0.69 8.40 -6.82
CA TRP A 121 1.48 7.55 -7.72
C TRP A 121 2.98 7.84 -7.61
N LYS A 122 3.37 9.13 -7.56
CA LYS A 122 4.78 9.53 -7.36
C LYS A 122 5.32 9.03 -6.02
N ASP A 123 4.57 9.23 -4.93
CA ASP A 123 5.01 8.81 -3.60
C ASP A 123 5.13 7.29 -3.50
N VAL A 124 4.18 6.55 -4.06
CA VAL A 124 4.22 5.08 -4.10
C VAL A 124 5.42 4.62 -4.92
N THR A 125 5.60 5.14 -6.15
CA THR A 125 6.73 4.78 -7.03
C THR A 125 8.09 5.05 -6.37
N LYS A 126 8.24 6.20 -5.70
CA LYS A 126 9.44 6.56 -4.95
C LYS A 126 9.75 5.56 -3.84
N ASN A 127 8.73 4.99 -3.23
CA ASN A 127 8.89 4.06 -2.11
C ASN A 127 9.21 2.63 -2.52
N PHE A 128 9.21 2.29 -3.82
CA PHE A 128 9.44 0.93 -4.29
C PHE A 128 10.75 0.32 -3.75
N LYS A 129 11.89 0.96 -4.05
CA LYS A 129 13.20 0.48 -3.59
C LYS A 129 13.37 0.49 -2.07
N PRO A 130 12.99 1.56 -1.37
CA PRO A 130 12.92 1.55 0.09
C PRO A 130 12.16 0.35 0.67
N TYR A 131 10.99 0.03 0.11
CA TYR A 131 10.22 -1.12 0.60
C TYR A 131 10.85 -2.46 0.20
N GLN A 132 11.41 -2.57 -0.99
CA GLN A 132 12.16 -3.76 -1.37
C GLN A 132 13.30 -4.04 -0.37
N GLY A 133 14.05 -3.01 0.05
CA GLY A 133 15.07 -3.15 1.08
C GLY A 133 14.51 -3.45 2.47
N LEU A 134 13.38 -2.82 2.86
CA LEU A 134 12.77 -3.00 4.18
C LEU A 134 12.21 -4.42 4.38
N PHE A 135 11.54 -4.96 3.37
CA PHE A 135 10.86 -6.26 3.45
C PHE A 135 11.73 -7.42 2.99
N GLY A 136 12.80 -7.19 2.21
CA GLY A 136 13.68 -8.24 1.71
C GLY A 136 12.93 -9.34 0.97
N ASP A 137 13.08 -10.60 1.40
CA ASP A 137 12.39 -11.76 0.82
C ASP A 137 10.85 -11.71 1.01
N ASN A 138 10.37 -10.88 1.92
CA ASN A 138 8.93 -10.65 2.14
C ASN A 138 8.38 -9.52 1.25
N PHE A 139 9.16 -9.00 0.29
CA PHE A 139 8.69 -8.05 -0.70
C PHE A 139 8.36 -8.74 -2.02
N ILE A 140 7.08 -8.68 -2.40
CA ILE A 140 6.61 -9.24 -3.67
C ILE A 140 6.02 -8.12 -4.50
N SER A 141 6.49 -7.96 -5.73
CA SER A 141 5.97 -6.95 -6.64
C SER A 141 5.24 -7.59 -7.83
N VAL A 142 4.07 -7.06 -8.16
CA VAL A 142 3.24 -7.52 -9.26
C VAL A 142 2.80 -6.35 -10.13
N ALA A 143 3.03 -6.47 -11.44
CA ALA A 143 2.51 -5.50 -12.41
C ALA A 143 1.01 -5.73 -12.64
N ASN A 144 0.19 -4.77 -12.26
CA ASN A 144 -1.25 -4.85 -12.50
C ASN A 144 -1.58 -4.38 -13.93
N THR A 145 -1.50 -5.31 -14.88
CA THR A 145 -1.89 -5.08 -16.28
C THR A 145 -3.42 -5.08 -16.49
N GLY A 146 -4.19 -5.50 -15.49
CA GLY A 146 -5.64 -5.70 -15.60
C GLY A 146 -6.03 -7.01 -16.27
N SER A 147 -5.07 -7.88 -16.58
CA SER A 147 -5.34 -9.20 -17.15
C SER A 147 -5.85 -10.19 -16.09
N SER A 148 -6.58 -11.22 -16.55
CA SER A 148 -7.01 -12.33 -15.69
C SER A 148 -5.81 -13.12 -15.13
N GLU A 149 -4.69 -13.13 -15.84
CA GLU A 149 -3.44 -13.75 -15.45
C GLU A 149 -2.83 -13.07 -14.22
N THR A 150 -2.72 -11.73 -14.26
CA THR A 150 -2.27 -10.93 -13.10
C THR A 150 -3.12 -11.21 -11.85
N MET A 151 -4.44 -11.35 -11.99
CA MET A 151 -5.32 -11.65 -10.85
C MET A 151 -5.11 -13.06 -10.31
N LYS A 152 -4.81 -14.05 -11.18
CA LYS A 152 -4.44 -15.40 -10.76
C LYS A 152 -3.11 -15.40 -10.01
N ASP A 153 -2.12 -14.66 -10.49
CA ASP A 153 -0.80 -14.56 -9.85
C ASP A 153 -0.92 -13.96 -8.46
N ILE A 154 -1.65 -12.85 -8.30
CA ILE A 154 -1.93 -12.24 -7.00
C ILE A 154 -2.64 -13.25 -6.07
N SER A 155 -3.64 -13.96 -6.57
CA SER A 155 -4.37 -14.97 -5.79
C SER A 155 -3.47 -16.12 -5.36
N ASN A 156 -2.59 -16.61 -6.24
CA ASN A 156 -1.64 -17.67 -5.93
C ASN A 156 -0.61 -17.22 -4.89
N ILE A 157 -0.08 -16.01 -5.03
CA ILE A 157 0.82 -15.41 -4.05
C ILE A 157 0.14 -15.34 -2.68
N LEU A 158 -1.06 -14.77 -2.60
CA LEU A 158 -1.81 -14.67 -1.34
C LEU A 158 -2.06 -16.06 -0.73
N LYS A 159 -2.44 -17.07 -1.52
CA LYS A 159 -2.62 -18.44 -1.02
C LYS A 159 -1.33 -19.02 -0.46
N THR A 160 -0.21 -18.83 -1.14
CA THR A 160 1.09 -19.34 -0.71
C THR A 160 1.52 -18.77 0.65
N TYR A 161 1.19 -17.50 0.94
CA TYR A 161 1.59 -16.83 2.17
C TYR A 161 0.54 -16.88 3.28
N VAL A 162 -0.75 -16.89 2.95
CA VAL A 162 -1.83 -16.90 3.95
C VAL A 162 -2.07 -18.32 4.50
N ASP A 163 -1.99 -19.36 3.66
CA ASP A 163 -2.18 -20.74 4.10
C ASP A 163 -1.09 -21.27 5.03
N PRO A 164 0.22 -20.98 4.83
CA PRO A 164 1.26 -21.31 5.79
C PRO A 164 1.10 -20.65 7.16
N PHE A 165 0.49 -19.48 7.23
CA PHE A 165 0.23 -18.81 8.51
C PHE A 165 -0.86 -19.51 9.33
N LYS A 166 -1.80 -20.22 8.67
CA LYS A 166 -2.78 -21.06 9.35
C LYS A 166 -2.20 -22.38 9.86
N VAL A 167 -1.16 -22.88 9.22
CA VAL A 167 -0.53 -24.18 9.52
C VAL A 167 0.60 -24.05 10.56
N LYS A 168 1.21 -22.90 10.66
CA LYS A 168 2.16 -22.64 11.75
C LYS A 168 1.35 -22.33 12.99
N ASP A 169 0.95 -23.40 13.71
CA ASP A 169 0.50 -23.30 15.09
C ASP A 169 1.17 -22.12 15.76
N GLY A 170 0.43 -21.26 16.44
CA GLY A 170 0.90 -20.02 17.06
C GLY A 170 2.17 -20.14 17.93
N ARG A 171 3.16 -20.81 17.40
CA ARG A 171 4.50 -20.99 17.95
C ARG A 171 5.17 -19.63 18.02
N GLU A 172 5.39 -19.15 19.20
CA GLU A 172 6.24 -17.98 19.42
C GLU A 172 7.58 -18.17 18.70
N LYS A 173 8.04 -17.15 17.98
CA LYS A 173 9.37 -17.17 17.38
C LYS A 173 10.40 -17.42 18.47
N THR A 174 11.31 -18.34 18.25
CA THR A 174 12.43 -18.56 19.19
C THR A 174 13.27 -17.28 19.27
N GLU A 175 13.91 -17.07 20.40
CA GLU A 175 14.78 -15.92 20.63
C GLU A 175 15.86 -15.79 19.53
N LYS A 176 16.38 -16.92 19.00
CA LYS A 176 17.30 -16.96 17.86
C LYS A 176 16.67 -16.44 16.56
N GLU A 177 15.40 -16.75 16.29
CA GLU A 177 14.68 -16.27 15.11
C GLU A 177 14.41 -14.77 15.21
N ILE A 178 14.12 -14.27 16.43
CA ILE A 178 13.95 -12.83 16.70
C ILE A 178 15.28 -12.09 16.49
N ILE A 179 16.38 -12.63 17.02
CA ILE A 179 17.73 -12.03 16.86
C ILE A 179 18.14 -12.00 15.39
N ARG A 180 17.93 -13.10 14.65
CA ARG A 180 18.21 -13.15 13.21
C ARG A 180 17.38 -12.16 12.42
N SER A 181 16.08 -12.06 12.70
CA SER A 181 15.20 -11.07 12.06
C SER A 181 15.66 -9.65 12.33
N ARG A 182 16.11 -9.33 13.56
CA ARG A 182 16.63 -8.00 13.91
C ARG A 182 17.95 -7.68 13.19
N ALA A 183 18.91 -8.60 13.20
CA ALA A 183 20.19 -8.41 12.52
C ALA A 183 20.01 -8.26 10.99
N GLN A 184 19.13 -9.04 10.38
CA GLN A 184 18.76 -8.92 8.97
C GLN A 184 18.10 -7.58 8.67
N LYS A 185 17.23 -7.12 9.58
CA LYS A 185 16.55 -5.82 9.47
C LYS A 185 17.51 -4.64 9.58
N ASP A 186 18.48 -4.69 10.50
CA ASP A 186 19.49 -3.63 10.65
C ASP A 186 20.39 -3.54 9.40
N LYS A 187 20.76 -4.68 8.83
CA LYS A 187 21.49 -4.74 7.55
C LYS A 187 20.65 -4.15 6.41
N LEU A 188 19.38 -4.54 6.30
CA LEU A 188 18.45 -4.03 5.29
C LEU A 188 18.18 -2.53 5.46
N ASN A 189 18.01 -2.03 6.68
CA ASN A 189 17.85 -0.60 6.94
C ASN A 189 19.06 0.21 6.46
N LYS A 190 20.28 -0.32 6.65
CA LYS A 190 21.50 0.31 6.14
C LYS A 190 21.53 0.30 4.62
N GLU A 191 21.26 -0.83 3.98
CA GLU A 191 21.17 -0.95 2.52
C GLU A 191 20.10 -0.03 1.93
N VAL A 192 18.92 0.11 2.59
CA VAL A 192 17.88 1.06 2.21
C VAL A 192 18.37 2.50 2.27
N GLN A 193 19.08 2.89 3.32
CA GLN A 193 19.66 4.24 3.43
C GLN A 193 20.70 4.49 2.33
N ASP A 194 21.56 3.53 2.07
CA ASP A 194 22.57 3.62 1.01
C ASP A 194 21.91 3.74 -0.39
N ILE A 195 20.84 2.98 -0.63
CA ILE A 195 20.05 3.07 -1.87
C ILE A 195 19.33 4.43 -1.98
N LEU A 196 18.73 4.91 -0.91
CA LEU A 196 18.06 6.22 -0.89
C LEU A 196 19.00 7.38 -1.16
N GLN A 197 20.27 7.26 -0.76
CA GLN A 197 21.31 8.25 -0.97
C GLN A 197 22.04 8.08 -2.30
N SER A 198 21.80 6.97 -3.02
CA SER A 198 22.45 6.74 -4.32
C SER A 198 22.00 7.75 -5.36
N ASP A 199 22.94 8.22 -6.18
CA ASP A 199 22.69 9.16 -7.28
C ASP A 199 21.63 8.63 -8.25
N GLN A 200 21.55 7.30 -8.41
CA GLN A 200 20.54 6.66 -9.27
C GLN A 200 19.12 6.86 -8.76
N VAL A 201 18.88 6.70 -7.45
CA VAL A 201 17.56 6.93 -6.86
C VAL A 201 17.25 8.42 -6.82
N GLN A 202 18.21 9.27 -6.48
CA GLN A 202 18.05 10.71 -6.51
C GLN A 202 17.74 11.21 -7.93
N ASN A 203 18.40 10.67 -8.94
CA ASN A 203 18.14 11.00 -10.33
C ASN A 203 16.74 10.53 -10.79
N ILE A 204 16.28 9.34 -10.38
CA ILE A 204 14.90 8.89 -10.64
C ILE A 204 13.89 9.82 -9.96
N ILE A 205 14.15 10.23 -8.71
CA ILE A 205 13.30 11.15 -7.97
C ILE A 205 13.24 12.53 -8.64
N ASN A 206 14.40 13.03 -9.08
CA ASN A 206 14.55 14.39 -9.62
C ASN A 206 14.21 14.49 -11.12
N SER A 207 14.40 13.42 -11.91
CA SER A 207 14.18 13.40 -13.35
C SER A 207 12.81 12.88 -13.79
N SER A 208 11.87 12.72 -12.87
CA SER A 208 10.48 12.30 -13.17
C SER A 208 9.68 13.38 -13.91
N VAL A 209 10.29 14.01 -14.91
CA VAL A 209 9.69 15.12 -15.65
C VAL A 209 8.82 14.63 -16.80
N SER A 210 9.07 13.42 -17.33
CA SER A 210 8.21 12.80 -18.33
C SER A 210 7.74 11.41 -17.88
N LYS A 211 6.50 11.11 -18.23
CA LYS A 211 5.76 9.89 -17.96
C LYS A 211 6.47 8.63 -18.48
N GLU A 212 6.96 8.69 -19.69
CA GLU A 212 7.59 7.57 -20.40
C GLU A 212 8.98 7.23 -19.84
N GLU A 213 9.73 8.25 -19.50
CA GLU A 213 11.08 8.11 -18.94
C GLU A 213 11.07 7.54 -17.52
N ALA A 214 10.12 7.96 -16.68
CA ALA A 214 9.93 7.42 -15.36
C ALA A 214 9.52 5.93 -15.41
N GLN A 215 8.62 5.56 -16.33
CA GLN A 215 8.20 4.17 -16.52
C GLN A 215 9.34 3.29 -17.03
N ASN A 216 10.12 3.74 -17.99
CA ASN A 216 11.26 2.99 -18.52
C ASN A 216 12.36 2.79 -17.47
N LYS A 217 12.63 3.80 -16.65
CA LYS A 217 13.57 3.71 -15.53
C LYS A 217 13.08 2.76 -14.44
N ILE A 218 11.77 2.79 -14.12
CA ILE A 218 11.16 1.83 -13.17
C ILE A 218 11.26 0.41 -13.73
N ASN A 219 10.92 0.18 -14.99
CA ASN A 219 11.00 -1.13 -15.62
C ASN A 219 12.44 -1.68 -15.70
N ALA A 220 13.42 -0.81 -15.94
CA ALA A 220 14.84 -1.18 -15.92
C ALA A 220 15.34 -1.52 -14.52
N PHE A 221 14.75 -0.93 -13.50
CA PHE A 221 15.06 -1.16 -12.09
C PHE A 221 14.40 -2.44 -11.54
N LEU A 222 13.34 -2.92 -12.21
CA LEU A 222 12.57 -4.10 -11.82
C LEU A 222 13.13 -5.41 -12.43
N LYS A 223 14.01 -5.31 -13.42
CA LYS A 223 14.74 -6.43 -14.02
C LYS A 223 16.03 -6.72 -13.25
#